data_7c9c5b9a1054163c4d40d4aed6d2222c
#
_entry.id   7c9c5b9a1054163c4d40d4aed6d2222c
#
_cell.length_a   1.000
_cell.length_b   1.000
_cell.length_c   1.000
_cell.angle_alpha   90.00
_cell.angle_beta   90.00
_cell.angle_gamma   90.00
#
_symmetry.space_group_name_H-M   'P 1'
#
loop_
_entity.id
_entity.type
_entity.pdbx_description
1 polymer ?
#
loop_
_entity_poly.entity_id
_entity_poly.type
_entity_poly.pdbx_seq_one_letter_code
_entity_poly.pdbx_strand_id
1 'polypeptide(L)'
;TFDYNAMALAWLDRWLKDDKSAALPKTPVRAYLAGANRWADLADVPTANTTNARTFFLASNGAANTAAGNGVLADKAPAKAGSDKFAYDPKNPVISHGGQISGVGTDQKDGAFDQREIEKRNDVLVYTSAPLTEDLPVFGFVTADLFVGSDAPDTDFTVKLVDVAPDGTAWNISDTILRMRYRDGMTSAKFMKAGEVYSIAPPPMLTSNVFLKGHAIRIEV
;
A
#
# COMPACT_ATOMS: atom_id res chain seq x y z
N THR A 1 5.80 -19.82 16.89
CA THR A 1 5.42 -18.49 17.39
C THR A 1 6.68 -17.65 17.45
N PHE A 2 6.65 -16.44 16.93
CA PHE A 2 7.77 -15.53 16.97
C PHE A 2 7.81 -14.85 18.35
N ASP A 3 8.93 -14.97 19.06
CA ASP A 3 9.10 -14.40 20.39
C ASP A 3 9.81 -13.05 20.31
N TYR A 4 9.04 -11.97 20.23
CA TYR A 4 9.54 -10.59 20.20
C TYR A 4 10.29 -10.22 21.48
N ASN A 5 9.89 -10.74 22.63
CA ASN A 5 10.53 -10.42 23.92
C ASN A 5 11.93 -11.03 24.00
N ALA A 6 12.08 -12.28 23.57
CA ALA A 6 13.39 -12.92 23.54
C ALA A 6 14.35 -12.17 22.58
N MET A 7 13.87 -11.73 21.41
CA MET A 7 14.69 -10.93 20.49
C MET A 7 15.08 -9.58 21.08
N ALA A 8 14.12 -8.86 21.67
CA ALA A 8 14.38 -7.56 22.28
C ALA A 8 15.40 -7.69 23.42
N LEU A 9 15.25 -8.71 24.29
CA LEU A 9 16.18 -8.97 25.38
C LEU A 9 17.58 -9.29 24.84
N ALA A 10 17.72 -10.17 23.85
CA ALA A 10 19.01 -10.49 23.25
C ALA A 10 19.68 -9.24 22.65
N TRP A 11 18.91 -8.37 21.98
CA TRP A 11 19.42 -7.11 21.44
C TRP A 11 19.90 -6.18 22.57
N LEU A 12 19.09 -5.99 23.63
CA LEU A 12 19.44 -5.16 24.78
C LEU A 12 20.64 -5.70 25.55
N ASP A 13 20.72 -7.01 25.76
CA ASP A 13 21.87 -7.65 26.41
C ASP A 13 23.14 -7.43 25.61
N ARG A 14 23.07 -7.55 24.27
CA ARG A 14 24.21 -7.29 23.38
C ARG A 14 24.74 -5.88 23.47
N TRP A 15 23.84 -4.87 23.45
CA TRP A 15 24.24 -3.48 23.27
C TRP A 15 24.32 -2.68 24.57
N LEU A 16 23.54 -3.02 25.60
CA LEU A 16 23.56 -2.34 26.89
C LEU A 16 24.46 -3.02 27.93
N LYS A 17 24.62 -4.35 27.84
CA LYS A 17 25.46 -5.10 28.75
C LYS A 17 26.76 -5.60 28.14
N ASP A 18 27.03 -5.31 26.86
CA ASP A 18 28.14 -5.83 26.05
C ASP A 18 28.24 -7.38 26.05
N ASP A 19 27.11 -8.06 26.20
CA ASP A 19 27.07 -9.52 26.16
C ASP A 19 27.26 -10.03 24.73
N LYS A 20 28.48 -10.46 24.43
CA LYS A 20 28.86 -10.99 23.10
C LYS A 20 28.31 -12.38 22.82
N SER A 21 27.76 -13.06 23.81
CA SER A 21 27.12 -14.37 23.68
C SER A 21 25.61 -14.26 23.33
N ALA A 22 25.01 -13.06 23.39
CA ALA A 22 23.61 -12.85 23.07
C ALA A 22 23.27 -13.32 21.65
N ALA A 23 22.23 -14.12 21.51
CA ALA A 23 21.83 -14.79 20.28
C ALA A 23 21.11 -13.82 19.30
N LEU A 24 21.87 -12.95 18.64
CA LEU A 24 21.35 -12.07 17.60
C LEU A 24 21.16 -12.80 16.27
N PRO A 25 20.26 -12.32 15.40
CA PRO A 25 20.18 -12.78 14.02
C PRO A 25 21.53 -12.67 13.31
N LYS A 26 21.83 -13.63 12.43
CA LYS A 26 23.10 -13.65 11.66
C LYS A 26 23.18 -12.52 10.63
N THR A 27 22.05 -12.02 10.19
CA THR A 27 21.93 -10.95 9.19
C THR A 27 21.29 -9.70 9.82
N PRO A 28 21.66 -8.51 9.38
CA PRO A 28 21.15 -7.26 9.95
C PRO A 28 19.63 -7.07 9.72
N VAL A 29 19.09 -7.69 8.68
CA VAL A 29 17.66 -7.59 8.36
C VAL A 29 17.04 -8.97 8.24
N ARG A 30 15.95 -9.17 8.94
CA ARG A 30 15.10 -10.36 8.81
C ARG A 30 13.68 -9.91 8.54
N ALA A 31 13.15 -10.27 7.36
CA ALA A 31 11.83 -9.89 6.91
C ALA A 31 10.94 -11.11 6.71
N TYR A 32 9.66 -10.99 7.07
CA TYR A 32 8.67 -11.98 6.71
C TYR A 32 8.09 -11.62 5.34
N LEU A 33 8.28 -12.50 4.36
CA LEU A 33 7.72 -12.36 3.03
C LEU A 33 6.28 -12.89 3.03
N ALA A 34 5.32 -11.99 3.15
CA ALA A 34 3.91 -12.31 2.97
C ALA A 34 3.67 -12.85 1.55
N GLY A 35 2.57 -13.51 1.31
CA GLY A 35 2.33 -14.23 0.05
C GLY A 35 3.13 -15.52 -0.05
N ALA A 36 4.46 -15.47 0.06
CA ALA A 36 5.33 -16.67 0.12
C ALA A 36 5.34 -17.36 1.47
N ASN A 37 4.77 -16.75 2.51
CA ASN A 37 4.63 -17.28 3.87
C ASN A 37 5.96 -17.80 4.47
N ARG A 38 7.05 -17.05 4.33
CA ARG A 38 8.37 -17.45 4.82
C ARG A 38 9.21 -16.25 5.27
N TRP A 39 10.16 -16.50 6.16
CA TRP A 39 11.19 -15.55 6.54
C TRP A 39 12.30 -15.48 5.50
N ALA A 40 12.85 -14.29 5.30
CA ALA A 40 14.04 -14.02 4.51
C ALA A 40 15.07 -13.26 5.35
N ASP A 41 16.31 -13.69 5.28
CA ASP A 41 17.45 -13.01 5.89
C ASP A 41 18.19 -12.22 4.79
N LEU A 42 18.36 -10.92 5.01
CA LEU A 42 18.89 -9.99 4.03
C LEU A 42 20.14 -9.30 4.57
N ALA A 43 21.07 -9.00 3.68
CA ALA A 43 22.32 -8.32 4.04
C ALA A 43 22.09 -6.85 4.44
N ASP A 44 21.05 -6.22 3.91
CA ASP A 44 20.70 -4.83 4.21
C ASP A 44 19.23 -4.56 3.87
N VAL A 45 18.73 -3.41 4.30
CA VAL A 45 17.41 -2.89 3.86
C VAL A 45 17.52 -2.53 2.39
N PRO A 46 16.57 -2.97 1.53
CA PRO A 46 16.56 -2.58 0.14
C PRO A 46 16.48 -1.06 -0.03
N THR A 47 17.32 -0.54 -0.91
CA THR A 47 17.36 0.87 -1.29
C THR A 47 17.11 1.01 -2.80
N ALA A 48 16.91 2.22 -3.28
CA ALA A 48 16.77 2.49 -4.72
C ALA A 48 17.96 1.97 -5.55
N ASN A 49 19.15 1.85 -4.93
CA ASN A 49 20.35 1.36 -5.60
C ASN A 49 20.49 -0.17 -5.59
N THR A 50 19.73 -0.86 -4.74
CA THR A 50 19.81 -2.32 -4.57
C THR A 50 18.56 -3.06 -5.04
N THR A 51 17.55 -2.32 -5.54
CA THR A 51 16.30 -2.85 -6.07
C THR A 51 16.07 -2.39 -7.49
N ASN A 52 15.38 -3.21 -8.27
CA ASN A 52 14.89 -2.83 -9.59
C ASN A 52 13.49 -2.24 -9.43
N ALA A 53 13.37 -0.90 -9.51
CA ALA A 53 12.07 -0.25 -9.48
C ALA A 53 11.26 -0.64 -10.73
N ARG A 54 10.00 -1.00 -10.52
CA ARG A 54 9.02 -1.24 -11.59
C ARG A 54 7.90 -0.21 -11.47
N THR A 55 7.61 0.47 -12.57
CA THR A 55 6.57 1.49 -12.62
C THR A 55 5.33 0.94 -13.32
N PHE A 56 4.17 1.20 -12.74
CA PHE A 56 2.87 0.93 -13.33
C PHE A 56 2.10 2.24 -13.49
N PHE A 57 1.14 2.26 -14.40
CA PHE A 57 0.33 3.41 -14.71
C PHE A 57 -1.15 3.09 -14.48
N LEU A 58 -1.84 4.00 -13.80
CA LEU A 58 -3.29 3.94 -13.65
C LEU A 58 -3.94 4.33 -14.99
N ALA A 59 -4.67 3.44 -15.59
CA ALA A 59 -5.34 3.65 -16.87
C ALA A 59 -6.82 3.25 -16.78
N SER A 60 -7.69 4.05 -17.41
CA SER A 60 -9.13 3.76 -17.52
C SER A 60 -9.75 4.51 -18.69
N ASN A 61 -11.01 4.23 -18.96
CA ASN A 61 -11.85 5.02 -19.84
C ASN A 61 -12.86 5.92 -19.06
N GLY A 62 -12.48 6.31 -17.82
CA GLY A 62 -13.31 7.17 -16.96
C GLY A 62 -14.34 6.42 -16.12
N ALA A 63 -14.17 5.11 -15.92
CA ALA A 63 -15.06 4.26 -15.11
C ALA A 63 -14.27 3.19 -14.33
N ALA A 64 -13.21 3.62 -13.62
CA ALA A 64 -12.45 2.74 -12.72
C ALA A 64 -13.18 2.47 -11.39
N ASN A 65 -14.36 3.03 -11.20
CA ASN A 65 -15.17 2.82 -10.00
C ASN A 65 -15.53 1.34 -9.86
N THR A 66 -15.33 0.80 -8.68
CA THR A 66 -15.50 -0.60 -8.29
C THR A 66 -14.55 -1.59 -8.98
N ALA A 67 -14.42 -2.80 -8.44
CA ALA A 67 -13.65 -3.89 -9.06
C ALA A 67 -14.23 -4.37 -10.41
N ALA A 68 -15.50 -4.04 -10.70
CA ALA A 68 -16.16 -4.36 -11.98
C ALA A 68 -15.97 -3.24 -13.03
N GLY A 69 -15.28 -2.14 -12.67
CA GLY A 69 -14.97 -1.05 -13.56
C GLY A 69 -13.92 -1.39 -14.61
N ASN A 70 -13.46 -0.37 -15.33
CA ASN A 70 -12.48 -0.55 -16.41
C ASN A 70 -11.06 -0.07 -16.04
N GLY A 71 -10.77 0.05 -14.74
CA GLY A 71 -9.45 0.44 -14.26
C GLY A 71 -8.40 -0.64 -14.50
N VAL A 72 -7.31 -0.26 -15.15
CA VAL A 72 -6.18 -1.13 -15.45
C VAL A 72 -4.91 -0.56 -14.84
N LEU A 73 -4.16 -1.40 -14.15
CA LEU A 73 -2.79 -1.11 -13.73
C LEU A 73 -1.84 -1.57 -14.84
N ALA A 74 -1.41 -0.65 -15.68
CA ALA A 74 -0.70 -0.93 -16.92
C ALA A 74 0.83 -0.78 -16.79
N ASP A 75 1.59 -1.62 -17.51
CA ASP A 75 3.06 -1.53 -17.58
C ASP A 75 3.57 -0.34 -18.41
N LYS A 76 2.69 0.29 -19.20
CA LYS A 76 3.00 1.43 -20.06
C LYS A 76 2.03 2.56 -19.85
N ALA A 77 2.52 3.78 -19.94
CA ALA A 77 1.68 4.96 -19.88
C ALA A 77 0.59 4.90 -20.97
N PRO A 78 -0.67 5.24 -20.63
CA PRO A 78 -1.75 5.29 -21.60
C PRO A 78 -1.46 6.37 -22.64
N ALA A 79 -1.79 6.09 -23.90
CA ALA A 79 -1.58 7.04 -25.01
C ALA A 79 -2.40 8.33 -24.86
N LYS A 80 -3.50 8.26 -24.11
CA LYS A 80 -4.39 9.39 -23.81
C LYS A 80 -4.60 9.47 -22.31
N ALA A 81 -4.38 10.65 -21.75
CA ALA A 81 -4.76 10.94 -20.36
C ALA A 81 -6.27 10.85 -20.19
N GLY A 82 -6.70 10.19 -19.14
CA GLY A 82 -8.09 10.10 -18.70
C GLY A 82 -8.24 10.59 -17.26
N SER A 83 -9.46 10.67 -16.79
CA SER A 83 -9.74 10.94 -15.37
C SER A 83 -10.93 10.12 -14.92
N ASP A 84 -10.82 9.52 -13.76
CA ASP A 84 -11.92 8.87 -13.07
C ASP A 84 -12.51 9.82 -12.02
N LYS A 85 -13.79 9.70 -11.74
CA LYS A 85 -14.49 10.55 -10.79
C LYS A 85 -15.31 9.71 -9.82
N PHE A 86 -15.33 10.13 -8.58
CA PHE A 86 -16.19 9.56 -7.55
C PHE A 86 -16.74 10.67 -6.65
N ALA A 87 -17.81 10.39 -5.94
CA ALA A 87 -18.38 11.29 -4.95
C ALA A 87 -18.08 10.73 -3.56
N TYR A 88 -17.30 11.47 -2.78
CA TYR A 88 -17.03 11.15 -1.38
C TYR A 88 -18.16 11.69 -0.50
N ASP A 89 -18.76 10.83 0.33
CA ASP A 89 -19.73 11.21 1.35
C ASP A 89 -19.12 11.04 2.75
N PRO A 90 -18.83 12.13 3.49
CA PRO A 90 -18.29 12.04 4.85
C PRO A 90 -19.23 11.40 5.86
N LYS A 91 -20.52 11.23 5.54
CA LYS A 91 -21.50 10.51 6.38
C LYS A 91 -21.48 8.99 6.12
N ASN A 92 -20.88 8.58 5.02
CA ASN A 92 -20.72 7.17 4.65
C ASN A 92 -19.29 6.90 4.15
N PRO A 93 -18.24 7.13 5.00
CA PRO A 93 -16.86 7.00 4.57
C PRO A 93 -16.52 5.55 4.21
N VAL A 94 -15.51 5.38 3.36
CA VAL A 94 -14.91 4.06 3.11
C VAL A 94 -14.25 3.61 4.40
N ILE A 95 -14.64 2.44 4.90
CA ILE A 95 -14.10 1.88 6.14
C ILE A 95 -12.74 1.21 5.88
N SER A 96 -11.85 1.29 6.86
CA SER A 96 -10.65 0.43 6.87
C SER A 96 -11.04 -0.99 7.25
N HIS A 97 -10.61 -1.97 6.47
CA HIS A 97 -10.83 -3.39 6.73
C HIS A 97 -9.50 -4.13 6.72
N GLY A 98 -8.95 -4.37 7.92
CA GLY A 98 -7.57 -4.81 8.08
C GLY A 98 -6.56 -3.68 7.92
N GLY A 99 -5.32 -4.02 7.62
CA GLY A 99 -4.20 -3.08 7.46
C GLY A 99 -3.31 -2.97 8.69
N GLN A 100 -2.54 -1.89 8.76
CA GLN A 100 -1.60 -1.62 9.85
C GLN A 100 -2.30 -0.90 11.02
N ILE A 101 -3.37 -1.49 11.52
CA ILE A 101 -4.13 -0.93 12.64
C ILE A 101 -3.57 -1.52 13.94
N SER A 102 -3.17 -0.67 14.86
CA SER A 102 -2.91 -1.07 16.22
C SER A 102 -4.26 -1.30 16.91
N GLY A 103 -4.66 -2.57 17.07
CA GLY A 103 -5.97 -2.98 17.55
C GLY A 103 -6.28 -2.70 19.04
N VAL A 104 -5.58 -1.77 19.67
CA VAL A 104 -5.84 -1.41 21.07
C VAL A 104 -7.15 -0.63 21.17
N GLY A 105 -8.19 -1.30 21.64
CA GLY A 105 -9.48 -0.69 21.98
C GLY A 105 -10.48 -0.55 20.82
N THR A 106 -10.28 -1.26 19.71
CA THR A 106 -11.23 -1.30 18.59
C THR A 106 -11.61 -2.74 18.24
N ASP A 107 -12.81 -2.95 17.70
CA ASP A 107 -13.24 -4.25 17.13
C ASP A 107 -12.55 -4.55 15.77
N GLN A 108 -11.75 -3.61 15.28
CA GLN A 108 -11.01 -3.76 14.02
C GLN A 108 -9.78 -4.64 14.24
N LYS A 109 -9.58 -5.57 13.32
CA LYS A 109 -8.43 -6.49 13.32
C LYS A 109 -7.36 -5.98 12.36
N ASP A 110 -6.10 -6.04 12.81
CA ASP A 110 -4.92 -5.80 11.99
C ASP A 110 -4.62 -6.98 11.07
N GLY A 111 -3.92 -6.73 9.98
CA GLY A 111 -3.49 -7.73 9.01
C GLY A 111 -4.18 -7.69 7.66
N ALA A 112 -3.98 -8.74 6.88
CA ALA A 112 -4.54 -8.87 5.54
C ALA A 112 -5.98 -9.42 5.61
N PHE A 113 -6.91 -8.71 4.98
CA PHE A 113 -8.32 -9.08 4.86
C PHE A 113 -8.80 -8.91 3.43
N ASP A 114 -9.85 -9.63 3.09
CA ASP A 114 -10.46 -9.59 1.76
C ASP A 114 -11.20 -8.27 1.51
N GLN A 115 -10.74 -7.51 0.53
CA GLN A 115 -11.24 -6.17 0.20
C GLN A 115 -12.45 -6.17 -0.74
N ARG A 116 -12.88 -7.32 -1.26
CA ARG A 116 -13.94 -7.41 -2.29
C ARG A 116 -15.24 -6.67 -1.93
N GLU A 117 -15.61 -6.60 -0.65
CA GLU A 117 -16.80 -5.84 -0.24
C GLU A 117 -16.57 -4.32 -0.31
N ILE A 118 -15.36 -3.85 -0.01
CA ILE A 118 -14.96 -2.44 -0.15
C ILE A 118 -14.94 -2.06 -1.63
N GLU A 119 -14.40 -2.92 -2.47
CA GLU A 119 -14.24 -2.72 -3.92
C GLU A 119 -15.57 -2.69 -4.70
N LYS A 120 -16.71 -2.98 -4.08
CA LYS A 120 -18.05 -2.78 -4.68
C LYS A 120 -18.54 -1.34 -4.61
N ARG A 121 -17.88 -0.50 -3.81
CA ARG A 121 -18.29 0.89 -3.61
C ARG A 121 -17.96 1.74 -4.83
N ASN A 122 -18.88 2.63 -5.23
CA ASN A 122 -18.68 3.56 -6.34
C ASN A 122 -17.68 4.69 -6.03
N ASP A 123 -17.32 4.87 -4.78
CA ASP A 123 -16.34 5.85 -4.29
C ASP A 123 -14.96 5.23 -4.05
N VAL A 124 -14.71 4.04 -4.58
CA VAL A 124 -13.41 3.38 -4.62
C VAL A 124 -13.03 3.14 -6.09
N LEU A 125 -11.94 3.76 -6.53
CA LEU A 125 -11.36 3.53 -7.85
C LEU A 125 -10.42 2.33 -7.78
N VAL A 126 -10.60 1.37 -8.70
CA VAL A 126 -9.89 0.09 -8.66
C VAL A 126 -9.14 -0.13 -9.97
N TYR A 127 -7.82 -0.30 -9.88
CA TYR A 127 -6.94 -0.54 -11.02
C TYR A 127 -6.21 -1.86 -10.85
N THR A 128 -6.42 -2.81 -11.75
CA THR A 128 -5.89 -4.18 -11.63
C THR A 128 -4.96 -4.49 -12.81
N SER A 129 -3.79 -5.09 -12.50
CA SER A 129 -2.86 -5.55 -13.53
C SER A 129 -3.36 -6.81 -14.25
N ALA A 130 -2.74 -7.15 -15.37
CA ALA A 130 -2.82 -8.52 -15.88
C ALA A 130 -2.27 -9.51 -14.83
N PRO A 131 -2.72 -10.78 -14.84
CA PRO A 131 -2.14 -11.82 -14.00
C PRO A 131 -0.63 -11.96 -14.24
N LEU A 132 0.12 -12.09 -13.15
CA LEU A 132 1.58 -12.24 -13.20
C LEU A 132 1.97 -13.57 -13.83
N THR A 133 2.98 -13.53 -14.69
CA THR A 133 3.54 -14.71 -15.36
C THR A 133 4.57 -15.47 -14.53
N GLU A 134 5.10 -14.81 -13.48
CA GLU A 134 6.08 -15.33 -12.52
C GLU A 134 5.85 -14.67 -11.15
N ASP A 135 6.46 -15.23 -10.10
CA ASP A 135 6.44 -14.63 -8.78
C ASP A 135 7.14 -13.27 -8.80
N LEU A 136 6.53 -12.27 -8.19
CA LEU A 136 7.09 -10.92 -8.06
C LEU A 136 7.34 -10.62 -6.57
N PRO A 137 8.58 -10.78 -6.08
CA PRO A 137 8.93 -10.33 -4.75
C PRO A 137 9.02 -8.80 -4.71
N VAL A 138 8.27 -8.18 -3.81
CA VAL A 138 8.31 -6.74 -3.54
C VAL A 138 8.74 -6.54 -2.10
N PHE A 139 9.95 -5.99 -1.93
CA PHE A 139 10.49 -5.65 -0.62
C PHE A 139 11.03 -4.23 -0.63
N GLY A 140 10.45 -3.38 0.18
CA GLY A 140 10.80 -1.97 0.28
C GLY A 140 9.61 -1.04 0.16
N PHE A 141 9.83 0.15 -0.41
CA PHE A 141 8.83 1.18 -0.51
C PHE A 141 8.09 1.14 -1.85
N VAL A 142 6.76 1.15 -1.76
CA VAL A 142 5.87 1.39 -2.89
C VAL A 142 5.39 2.84 -2.81
N THR A 143 5.56 3.58 -3.88
CA THR A 143 5.16 4.99 -4.00
C THR A 143 4.04 5.15 -5.02
N ALA A 144 3.24 6.20 -4.86
CA ALA A 144 2.21 6.56 -5.80
C ALA A 144 2.31 8.06 -6.11
N ASP A 145 2.32 8.39 -7.40
CA ASP A 145 2.21 9.76 -7.89
C ASP A 145 0.83 9.93 -8.52
N LEU A 146 0.02 10.83 -7.96
CA LEU A 146 -1.36 11.05 -8.38
C LEU A 146 -1.59 12.49 -8.82
N PHE A 147 -2.45 12.68 -9.82
CA PHE A 147 -3.02 13.98 -10.20
C PHE A 147 -4.47 14.00 -9.74
N VAL A 148 -4.77 14.84 -8.77
CA VAL A 148 -6.07 14.85 -8.08
C VAL A 148 -6.69 16.24 -8.04
N GLY A 149 -8.00 16.28 -8.05
CA GLY A 149 -8.80 17.50 -7.87
C GLY A 149 -10.03 17.22 -7.03
N SER A 150 -10.61 18.25 -6.44
CA SER A 150 -11.85 18.18 -5.66
C SER A 150 -12.63 19.48 -5.80
N ASP A 151 -13.93 19.42 -5.64
CA ASP A 151 -14.80 20.58 -5.47
C ASP A 151 -14.85 21.07 -4.01
N ALA A 152 -14.36 20.26 -3.07
CA ALA A 152 -14.20 20.62 -1.66
C ALA A 152 -12.84 21.30 -1.40
N PRO A 153 -12.75 22.19 -0.39
CA PRO A 153 -11.49 22.86 -0.05
C PRO A 153 -10.48 21.94 0.60
N ASP A 154 -10.89 20.79 1.09
CA ASP A 154 -10.03 19.78 1.73
C ASP A 154 -10.68 18.41 1.69
N THR A 155 -9.84 17.39 1.49
CA THR A 155 -10.22 15.96 1.52
C THR A 155 -9.00 15.12 1.79
N ASP A 156 -9.20 13.82 1.95
CA ASP A 156 -8.13 12.84 2.00
C ASP A 156 -8.11 12.04 0.70
N PHE A 157 -6.91 11.68 0.24
CA PHE A 157 -6.72 10.63 -0.75
C PHE A 157 -5.97 9.47 -0.12
N THR A 158 -6.53 8.28 -0.26
CA THR A 158 -5.92 7.02 0.18
C THR A 158 -5.41 6.26 -1.03
N VAL A 159 -4.33 5.49 -0.83
CA VAL A 159 -3.86 4.52 -1.82
C VAL A 159 -3.65 3.21 -1.10
N LYS A 160 -4.22 2.15 -1.62
CA LYS A 160 -4.07 0.80 -1.06
C LYS A 160 -3.47 -0.14 -2.09
N LEU A 161 -2.46 -0.90 -1.68
CA LEU A 161 -1.86 -1.99 -2.44
C LEU A 161 -2.55 -3.30 -2.06
N VAL A 162 -3.02 -4.04 -3.07
CA VAL A 162 -3.79 -5.26 -2.90
C VAL A 162 -3.21 -6.38 -3.76
N ASP A 163 -3.15 -7.59 -3.21
CA ASP A 163 -2.80 -8.82 -3.88
C ASP A 163 -4.08 -9.59 -4.23
N VAL A 164 -4.35 -9.75 -5.52
CA VAL A 164 -5.55 -10.44 -5.99
C VAL A 164 -5.19 -11.86 -6.42
N ALA A 165 -5.69 -12.83 -5.68
CA ALA A 165 -5.51 -14.25 -5.96
C ALA A 165 -6.34 -14.70 -7.19
N PRO A 166 -6.00 -15.84 -7.82
CA PRO A 166 -6.73 -16.36 -9.00
C PRO A 166 -8.21 -16.65 -8.76
N ASP A 167 -8.61 -16.88 -7.51
CA ASP A 167 -10.02 -17.07 -7.12
C ASP A 167 -10.78 -15.76 -6.92
N GLY A 168 -10.10 -14.62 -7.14
CA GLY A 168 -10.63 -13.27 -6.97
C GLY A 168 -10.54 -12.71 -5.56
N THR A 169 -10.05 -13.47 -4.57
CA THR A 169 -9.81 -12.93 -3.23
C THR A 169 -8.78 -11.81 -3.28
N ALA A 170 -9.10 -10.68 -2.67
CA ALA A 170 -8.31 -9.44 -2.75
C ALA A 170 -7.74 -9.08 -1.38
N TRP A 171 -6.46 -9.40 -1.15
CA TRP A 171 -5.80 -9.19 0.14
C TRP A 171 -5.12 -7.83 0.20
N ASN A 172 -5.50 -6.97 1.16
CA ASN A 172 -4.77 -5.71 1.39
C ASN A 172 -3.36 -6.01 1.91
N ILE A 173 -2.36 -5.37 1.30
CA ILE A 173 -0.95 -5.55 1.65
C ILE A 173 -0.44 -4.35 2.45
N SER A 174 -0.70 -3.14 1.96
CA SER A 174 -0.31 -1.90 2.60
C SER A 174 -1.21 -0.76 2.11
N ASP A 175 -1.32 0.29 2.89
CA ASP A 175 -2.09 1.47 2.53
C ASP A 175 -1.42 2.74 3.04
N THR A 176 -1.81 3.87 2.46
CA THR A 176 -1.37 5.20 2.85
C THR A 176 -2.49 6.22 2.67
N ILE A 177 -2.36 7.35 3.32
CA ILE A 177 -3.32 8.46 3.27
C ILE A 177 -2.59 9.79 3.24
N LEU A 178 -3.11 10.75 2.47
CA LEU A 178 -2.65 12.12 2.46
C LEU A 178 -3.83 13.08 2.60
N ARG A 179 -3.82 13.90 3.65
CA ARG A 179 -4.73 15.03 3.81
C ARG A 179 -4.26 16.19 2.94
N MET A 180 -5.12 16.64 2.01
CA MET A 180 -4.76 17.60 0.97
C MET A 180 -4.27 18.95 1.49
N ARG A 181 -4.80 19.43 2.62
CA ARG A 181 -4.30 20.67 3.23
C ARG A 181 -2.85 20.59 3.68
N TYR A 182 -2.30 19.38 3.85
CA TYR A 182 -0.93 19.13 4.28
C TYR A 182 -0.05 18.48 3.20
N ARG A 183 -0.46 18.56 1.92
CA ARG A 183 0.28 17.99 0.78
C ARG A 183 1.70 18.54 0.62
N ASP A 184 1.94 19.77 1.07
CA ASP A 184 3.24 20.45 0.99
C ASP A 184 3.99 20.47 2.34
N GLY A 185 3.52 19.72 3.34
CA GLY A 185 4.11 19.62 4.67
C GLY A 185 3.12 19.92 5.80
N MET A 186 3.47 19.50 7.01
CA MET A 186 2.59 19.53 8.18
C MET A 186 2.56 20.88 8.94
N THR A 187 3.42 21.82 8.57
CA THR A 187 3.59 23.07 9.33
C THR A 187 2.55 24.14 9.00
N SER A 188 1.95 24.11 7.82
CA SER A 188 0.90 25.07 7.42
C SER A 188 -0.13 24.42 6.50
N ALA A 189 -1.40 24.71 6.77
CA ALA A 189 -2.50 24.21 5.96
C ALA A 189 -2.63 25.03 4.65
N LYS A 190 -2.72 24.33 3.51
CA LYS A 190 -2.97 24.94 2.19
C LYS A 190 -4.20 24.25 1.57
N PHE A 191 -5.33 24.93 1.60
CA PHE A 191 -6.58 24.39 1.07
C PHE A 191 -6.55 24.26 -0.46
N MET A 192 -7.36 23.34 -0.98
CA MET A 192 -7.60 23.15 -2.40
C MET A 192 -8.52 24.25 -2.94
N LYS A 193 -8.44 24.48 -4.25
CA LYS A 193 -9.42 25.28 -5.00
C LYS A 193 -10.16 24.38 -5.97
N ALA A 194 -11.47 24.54 -6.01
CA ALA A 194 -12.32 23.78 -6.93
C ALA A 194 -11.87 23.96 -8.39
N GLY A 195 -11.78 22.86 -9.13
CA GLY A 195 -11.34 22.83 -10.52
C GLY A 195 -9.83 22.83 -10.75
N GLU A 196 -9.01 23.05 -9.71
CA GLU A 196 -7.56 22.88 -9.83
C GLU A 196 -7.17 21.40 -9.67
N VAL A 197 -6.12 21.01 -10.42
CA VAL A 197 -5.51 19.69 -10.33
C VAL A 197 -4.15 19.82 -9.64
N TYR A 198 -3.91 18.97 -8.66
CA TYR A 198 -2.70 18.92 -7.86
C TYR A 198 -1.95 17.63 -8.11
N SER A 199 -0.64 17.72 -8.30
CA SER A 199 0.25 16.56 -8.23
C SER A 199 0.57 16.27 -6.78
N ILE A 200 0.34 15.04 -6.34
CA ILE A 200 0.60 14.60 -4.97
C ILE A 200 1.36 13.28 -4.94
N ALA A 201 2.17 13.11 -3.91
CA ALA A 201 2.84 11.86 -3.57
C ALA A 201 2.49 11.53 -2.11
N PRO A 202 1.47 10.69 -1.85
CA PRO A 202 1.20 10.19 -0.50
C PRO A 202 2.44 9.52 0.11
N PRO A 203 2.55 9.45 1.44
CA PRO A 203 3.67 8.79 2.10
C PRO A 203 3.92 7.38 1.52
N PRO A 204 5.19 6.97 1.33
CA PRO A 204 5.52 5.66 0.80
C PRO A 204 4.97 4.53 1.66
N MET A 205 4.45 3.48 1.04
CA MET A 205 3.99 2.25 1.69
C MET A 205 5.16 1.27 1.81
N LEU A 206 5.55 0.92 3.04
CA LEU A 206 6.53 -0.14 3.24
C LEU A 206 5.85 -1.50 3.08
N THR A 207 6.43 -2.38 2.28
CA THR A 207 5.91 -3.73 2.11
C THR A 207 7.02 -4.78 2.04
N SER A 208 6.64 -6.00 2.38
CA SER A 208 7.44 -7.22 2.23
C SER A 208 6.48 -8.34 1.79
N ASN A 209 6.19 -8.39 0.51
CA ASN A 209 5.25 -9.35 -0.08
C ASN A 209 5.84 -10.05 -1.31
N VAL A 210 5.40 -11.25 -1.58
CA VAL A 210 5.60 -11.94 -2.86
C VAL A 210 4.25 -12.10 -3.53
N PHE A 211 4.00 -11.32 -4.58
CA PHE A 211 2.85 -11.57 -5.44
C PHE A 211 3.13 -12.83 -6.26
N LEU A 212 2.36 -13.87 -6.06
CA LEU A 212 2.61 -15.16 -6.69
C LEU A 212 2.21 -15.16 -8.17
N LYS A 213 2.81 -16.04 -8.94
CA LYS A 213 2.39 -16.31 -10.31
C LYS A 213 0.88 -16.60 -10.40
N GLY A 214 0.21 -15.97 -11.35
CA GLY A 214 -1.24 -16.05 -11.53
C GLY A 214 -2.03 -15.05 -10.70
N HIS A 215 -1.42 -14.41 -9.67
CA HIS A 215 -2.02 -13.30 -8.96
C HIS A 215 -1.96 -12.01 -9.78
N ALA A 216 -2.74 -11.02 -9.41
CA ALA A 216 -2.66 -9.68 -9.98
C ALA A 216 -2.36 -8.65 -8.89
N ILE A 217 -1.65 -7.59 -9.28
CA ILE A 217 -1.44 -6.42 -8.44
C ILE A 217 -2.64 -5.49 -8.64
N ARG A 218 -3.18 -4.97 -7.54
CA ARG A 218 -4.26 -4.00 -7.59
C ARG A 218 -3.93 -2.77 -6.76
N ILE A 219 -4.34 -1.62 -7.27
CA ILE A 219 -4.32 -0.35 -6.55
C ILE A 219 -5.75 0.13 -6.39
N GLU A 220 -6.12 0.49 -5.16
CA GLU A 220 -7.35 1.20 -4.84
C GLU A 220 -7.03 2.66 -4.49
N VAL A 221 -7.84 3.58 -4.97
CA VAL A 221 -7.75 5.01 -4.63
C VAL A 221 -9.10 5.49 -4.11
#